data_736a7c29b9884a9bc5610e2573075e58
#
_entry.id   736a7c29b9884a9bc5610e2573075e58
#
_cell.length_a   1.000
_cell.length_b   1.000
_cell.length_c   1.000
_cell.angle_alpha   90.00
_cell.angle_beta   90.00
_cell.angle_gamma   90.00
#
_symmetry.space_group_name_H-M   'P 1'
#
loop_
_entity.id
_entity.type
_entity.pdbx_description
1 polymer ?
#
loop_
_entity_poly.entity_id
_entity_poly.type
_entity_poly.pdbx_seq_one_letter_code
_entity_poly.pdbx_strand_id
1 'polypeptide(L)'
;PAAHLSPLEKAQFVARIHMLHRQVPLHERYMLHPRVLDVLETLVGPDVLALQTMLFLKPPGSIGQGWHQDTFYIPTHSDTLIGAWIAIDACDEYNGAMWMAAGSHVEPVYPPRAEHWYGDRQVADIPEVASVSDNDEAKNELTPIASRYPHLLVSAQPGDVVFFHGHVLHRSKTNVTTDRFRRSFVSHYCNARSFTQWGALSGPNAPKQDPVTLMSNSSHILARGDTHLPYAK
;
A
#
# COMPACT_ATOMS: atom_id res chain seq x y z
N PRO A 1 4.87 0.83 29.25
CA PRO A 1 3.95 -0.25 29.68
C PRO A 1 4.23 -1.63 29.08
N ALA A 2 4.95 -1.74 27.94
CA ALA A 2 5.23 -3.01 27.26
C ALA A 2 6.65 -3.58 27.51
N ALA A 3 7.37 -3.06 28.50
CA ALA A 3 8.76 -3.45 28.73
C ALA A 3 8.92 -4.93 29.15
N HIS A 4 7.88 -5.50 29.79
CA HIS A 4 7.86 -6.90 30.28
C HIS A 4 7.50 -7.93 29.19
N LEU A 5 7.06 -7.49 28.02
CA LEU A 5 6.65 -8.39 26.95
C LEU A 5 7.88 -8.93 26.19
N SER A 6 7.81 -10.19 25.78
CA SER A 6 8.76 -10.80 24.88
C SER A 6 8.73 -10.10 23.49
N PRO A 7 9.75 -10.28 22.64
CA PRO A 7 9.74 -9.75 21.27
C PRO A 7 8.53 -10.22 20.45
N LEU A 8 8.09 -11.47 20.63
CA LEU A 8 6.92 -12.02 19.94
C LEU A 8 5.63 -11.36 20.38
N GLU A 9 5.41 -11.21 21.70
CA GLU A 9 4.25 -10.51 22.23
C GLU A 9 4.22 -9.04 21.78
N LYS A 10 5.38 -8.36 21.77
CA LYS A 10 5.46 -7.00 21.22
C LYS A 10 5.09 -6.95 19.74
N ALA A 11 5.53 -7.92 18.95
CA ALA A 11 5.20 -7.99 17.52
C ALA A 11 3.71 -8.24 17.27
N GLN A 12 2.99 -8.90 18.16
CA GLN A 12 1.54 -9.09 18.07
C GLN A 12 0.74 -7.79 18.26
N PHE A 13 1.27 -6.84 19.04
CA PHE A 13 0.67 -5.51 19.20
C PHE A 13 1.00 -4.55 18.07
N VAL A 14 2.06 -4.85 17.31
CA VAL A 14 2.57 -3.99 16.22
C VAL A 14 2.46 -4.76 14.91
N ALA A 15 1.25 -4.81 14.35
CA ALA A 15 1.01 -5.52 13.09
C ALA A 15 1.78 -4.90 11.91
N ARG A 16 1.91 -3.57 11.91
CA ARG A 16 2.59 -2.79 10.86
C ARG A 16 3.15 -1.48 11.41
N ILE A 17 4.24 -1.02 10.83
CA ILE A 17 4.90 0.25 11.18
C ILE A 17 5.00 1.10 9.91
N HIS A 18 4.44 2.30 9.96
CA HIS A 18 4.42 3.23 8.84
C HIS A 18 5.59 4.21 8.89
N MET A 19 6.04 4.66 7.72
CA MET A 19 6.91 5.82 7.52
C MET A 19 8.29 5.72 8.19
N LEU A 20 8.79 4.49 8.42
CA LEU A 20 10.11 4.28 9.03
C LEU A 20 11.28 4.83 8.18
N HIS A 21 11.11 5.00 6.87
CA HIS A 21 12.12 5.60 6.00
C HIS A 21 12.54 7.01 6.43
N ARG A 22 11.71 7.68 7.23
CA ARG A 22 12.00 9.02 7.77
C ARG A 22 12.93 9.01 8.97
N GLN A 23 13.08 7.87 9.62
CA GLN A 23 13.82 7.71 10.88
C GLN A 23 14.95 6.69 10.77
N VAL A 24 14.81 5.72 9.85
CA VAL A 24 15.72 4.59 9.70
C VAL A 24 16.29 4.59 8.28
N PRO A 25 17.56 4.98 8.08
CA PRO A 25 18.19 5.08 6.75
C PRO A 25 18.11 3.79 5.92
N LEU A 26 18.10 2.63 6.58
CA LEU A 26 17.95 1.34 5.90
C LEU A 26 16.61 1.25 5.14
N HIS A 27 15.53 1.75 5.72
CA HIS A 27 14.20 1.74 5.10
C HIS A 27 14.13 2.67 3.89
N GLU A 28 14.74 3.85 3.98
CA GLU A 28 14.86 4.77 2.84
C GLU A 28 15.69 4.14 1.72
N ARG A 29 16.82 3.49 2.06
CA ARG A 29 17.66 2.79 1.09
C ARG A 29 16.92 1.69 0.33
N TYR A 30 16.03 0.94 0.98
CA TYR A 30 15.20 -0.05 0.30
C TYR A 30 14.07 0.58 -0.51
N MET A 31 13.45 1.65 -0.01
CA MET A 31 12.47 2.43 -0.77
C MET A 31 13.09 3.00 -2.06
N LEU A 32 14.32 3.47 -2.01
CA LEU A 32 15.03 4.06 -3.15
C LEU A 32 15.97 3.07 -3.85
N HIS A 33 15.75 1.77 -3.69
CA HIS A 33 16.63 0.76 -4.27
C HIS A 33 16.62 0.82 -5.80
N PRO A 34 17.78 0.93 -6.48
CA PRO A 34 17.85 1.15 -7.94
C PRO A 34 17.03 0.15 -8.75
N ARG A 35 17.12 -1.15 -8.45
CA ARG A 35 16.35 -2.19 -9.16
C ARG A 35 14.83 -2.05 -9.01
N VAL A 36 14.36 -1.51 -7.88
CA VAL A 36 12.93 -1.21 -7.69
C VAL A 36 12.54 -0.02 -8.54
N LEU A 37 13.37 1.02 -8.55
CA LEU A 37 13.12 2.23 -9.32
C LEU A 37 13.20 1.99 -10.83
N ASP A 38 14.08 1.13 -11.31
CA ASP A 38 14.19 0.78 -12.74
C ASP A 38 12.88 0.15 -13.26
N VAL A 39 12.23 -0.71 -12.44
CA VAL A 39 10.91 -1.28 -12.77
C VAL A 39 9.83 -0.20 -12.73
N LEU A 40 9.82 0.65 -11.70
CA LEU A 40 8.83 1.72 -11.55
C LEU A 40 8.92 2.74 -12.68
N GLU A 41 10.11 3.11 -13.11
CA GLU A 41 10.34 3.99 -14.27
C GLU A 41 9.68 3.44 -15.55
N THR A 42 9.70 2.12 -15.71
CA THR A 42 9.00 1.46 -16.83
C THR A 42 7.49 1.46 -16.66
N LEU A 43 6.98 1.33 -15.43
CA LEU A 43 5.54 1.20 -15.15
C LEU A 43 4.80 2.55 -15.13
N VAL A 44 5.41 3.57 -14.54
CA VAL A 44 4.74 4.88 -14.30
C VAL A 44 5.40 6.05 -15.01
N GLY A 45 6.48 5.80 -15.77
CA GLY A 45 7.22 6.81 -16.51
C GLY A 45 8.49 7.28 -15.80
N PRO A 46 9.28 8.17 -16.43
CA PRO A 46 10.62 8.52 -15.96
C PRO A 46 10.63 9.26 -14.61
N ASP A 47 9.52 9.91 -14.28
CA ASP A 47 9.40 10.73 -13.08
C ASP A 47 8.69 9.92 -12.00
N VAL A 48 9.42 9.45 -11.00
CA VAL A 48 8.91 8.56 -9.93
C VAL A 48 8.93 9.27 -8.59
N LEU A 49 7.79 9.37 -7.94
CA LEU A 49 7.61 9.88 -6.58
C LEU A 49 7.38 8.74 -5.61
N ALA A 50 8.22 8.64 -4.60
CA ALA A 50 8.07 7.69 -3.49
C ALA A 50 7.25 8.33 -2.36
N LEU A 51 6.19 7.65 -1.92
CA LEU A 51 5.15 8.22 -1.05
C LEU A 51 5.27 7.77 0.40
N GLN A 52 5.36 6.46 0.64
CA GLN A 52 5.39 5.89 1.98
C GLN A 52 6.09 4.54 2.03
N THR A 53 6.43 4.13 3.26
CA THR A 53 6.86 2.77 3.57
C THR A 53 6.03 2.16 4.68
N MET A 54 5.82 0.84 4.60
CA MET A 54 5.25 0.03 5.67
C MET A 54 6.10 -1.21 5.90
N LEU A 55 6.41 -1.49 7.16
CA LEU A 55 6.99 -2.76 7.59
C LEU A 55 5.89 -3.59 8.23
N PHE A 56 5.56 -4.73 7.64
CA PHE A 56 4.66 -5.71 8.22
C PHE A 56 5.44 -6.76 8.97
N LEU A 57 5.02 -7.08 10.19
CA LEU A 57 5.67 -8.09 11.02
C LEU A 57 4.96 -9.46 10.97
N LYS A 58 3.67 -9.48 10.86
CA LYS A 58 2.79 -10.68 10.77
C LYS A 58 3.36 -11.94 11.45
N PRO A 59 3.46 -11.94 12.80
CA PRO A 59 3.89 -13.11 13.56
C PRO A 59 2.84 -14.23 13.49
N PRO A 60 3.18 -15.46 13.97
CA PRO A 60 2.20 -16.52 14.19
C PRO A 60 0.94 -16.05 14.89
N GLY A 61 -0.22 -16.48 14.40
CA GLY A 61 -1.53 -16.10 14.93
C GLY A 61 -2.03 -14.70 14.51
N SER A 62 -1.24 -13.92 13.79
CA SER A 62 -1.73 -12.61 13.29
C SER A 62 -2.85 -12.78 12.28
N ILE A 63 -3.93 -12.03 12.49
CA ILE A 63 -5.06 -11.97 11.56
C ILE A 63 -4.65 -11.43 10.19
N GLY A 64 -5.47 -11.66 9.19
CA GLY A 64 -5.31 -11.13 7.86
C GLY A 64 -5.80 -9.69 7.71
N GLN A 65 -5.89 -9.29 6.46
CA GLN A 65 -6.54 -8.07 6.02
C GLN A 65 -7.51 -8.43 4.90
N GLY A 66 -8.75 -7.95 4.99
CA GLY A 66 -9.79 -8.19 4.00
C GLY A 66 -9.46 -7.62 2.61
N TRP A 67 -10.27 -7.95 1.62
CA TRP A 67 -10.15 -7.38 0.27
C TRP A 67 -10.18 -5.86 0.31
N HIS A 68 -9.21 -5.23 -0.33
CA HIS A 68 -9.08 -3.77 -0.42
C HIS A 68 -8.30 -3.36 -1.67
N GLN A 69 -8.32 -2.09 -1.95
CA GLN A 69 -7.55 -1.42 -2.99
C GLN A 69 -6.70 -0.33 -2.33
N ASP A 70 -5.42 -0.26 -2.65
CA ASP A 70 -4.54 0.73 -2.02
C ASP A 70 -4.89 2.17 -2.41
N THR A 71 -5.39 2.40 -3.63
CA THR A 71 -5.84 3.73 -4.09
C THR A 71 -6.97 4.28 -3.22
N PHE A 72 -7.78 3.43 -2.55
CA PHE A 72 -8.77 3.91 -1.59
C PHE A 72 -8.15 4.72 -0.45
N TYR A 73 -6.97 4.32 0.01
CA TYR A 73 -6.25 4.99 1.09
C TYR A 73 -5.28 6.06 0.58
N ILE A 74 -4.73 5.87 -0.62
CA ILE A 74 -3.68 6.71 -1.21
C ILE A 74 -4.12 7.14 -2.62
N PRO A 75 -5.16 7.97 -2.74
CA PRO A 75 -5.59 8.44 -4.05
C PRO A 75 -4.50 9.31 -4.69
N THR A 76 -4.23 9.06 -5.96
CA THR A 76 -3.30 9.86 -6.77
C THR A 76 -4.02 10.45 -7.99
N HIS A 77 -3.68 11.67 -8.36
CA HIS A 77 -4.26 12.40 -9.48
C HIS A 77 -3.12 12.91 -10.40
N SER A 78 -2.84 12.32 -11.54
CA SER A 78 -3.48 11.19 -12.18
C SER A 78 -3.27 9.89 -11.38
N ASP A 79 -4.14 8.92 -11.64
CA ASP A 79 -4.17 7.64 -10.95
C ASP A 79 -3.05 6.72 -11.46
N THR A 80 -1.93 6.75 -10.75
CA THR A 80 -0.68 6.05 -11.11
C THR A 80 -0.07 5.32 -9.92
N LEU A 81 -0.86 5.04 -8.88
CA LEU A 81 -0.37 4.39 -7.67
C LEU A 81 0.11 2.97 -7.95
N ILE A 82 1.34 2.68 -7.56
CA ILE A 82 1.96 1.34 -7.58
C ILE A 82 2.47 0.98 -6.19
N GLY A 83 2.11 -0.20 -5.73
CA GLY A 83 2.73 -0.85 -4.58
C GLY A 83 3.93 -1.70 -5.02
N ALA A 84 5.05 -1.60 -4.30
CA ALA A 84 6.16 -2.53 -4.39
C ALA A 84 6.28 -3.26 -3.04
N TRP A 85 5.95 -4.54 -3.04
CA TRP A 85 5.94 -5.40 -1.87
C TRP A 85 7.15 -6.33 -1.89
N ILE A 86 8.07 -6.17 -0.95
CA ILE A 86 9.31 -6.96 -0.83
C ILE A 86 9.11 -8.01 0.25
N ALA A 87 9.30 -9.28 -0.09
CA ALA A 87 9.32 -10.38 0.87
C ALA A 87 10.61 -10.33 1.70
N ILE A 88 10.47 -10.28 3.03
CA ILE A 88 11.57 -10.44 3.97
C ILE A 88 11.69 -11.91 4.37
N ASP A 89 10.56 -12.57 4.57
CA ASP A 89 10.48 -14.02 4.81
C ASP A 89 9.85 -14.71 3.59
N ALA A 90 10.16 -15.99 3.41
CA ALA A 90 9.41 -16.84 2.49
C ALA A 90 7.94 -16.85 2.89
N CYS A 91 7.04 -16.71 1.92
CA CYS A 91 5.62 -16.66 2.18
C CYS A 91 4.84 -17.67 1.33
N ASP A 92 3.84 -18.26 1.97
CA ASP A 92 2.92 -19.23 1.43
C ASP A 92 1.51 -19.06 2.01
N GLU A 93 0.58 -19.95 1.66
CA GLU A 93 -0.79 -19.88 2.13
C GLU A 93 -0.95 -20.01 3.65
N TYR A 94 0.01 -20.65 4.34
CA TYR A 94 -0.08 -20.95 5.78
C TYR A 94 0.41 -19.80 6.65
N ASN A 95 1.45 -19.07 6.21
CA ASN A 95 1.95 -17.93 6.99
C ASN A 95 1.35 -16.59 6.58
N GLY A 96 0.26 -16.62 5.81
CA GLY A 96 -0.55 -15.44 5.50
C GLY A 96 0.01 -14.60 4.35
N ALA A 97 0.45 -15.25 3.28
CA ALA A 97 0.78 -14.59 2.03
C ALA A 97 -0.39 -13.79 1.47
N MET A 98 -0.10 -12.88 0.55
CA MET A 98 -1.13 -12.11 -0.13
C MET A 98 -1.87 -12.96 -1.18
N TRP A 99 -3.10 -12.60 -1.39
CA TRP A 99 -3.94 -13.06 -2.50
C TRP A 99 -4.35 -11.87 -3.32
N MET A 100 -4.28 -12.00 -4.63
CA MET A 100 -4.66 -10.96 -5.57
C MET A 100 -5.77 -11.47 -6.49
N ALA A 101 -6.76 -10.62 -6.74
CA ALA A 101 -7.76 -10.83 -7.78
C ALA A 101 -7.17 -10.35 -9.11
N ALA A 102 -6.66 -11.29 -9.92
CA ALA A 102 -5.90 -10.97 -11.12
C ALA A 102 -6.78 -10.32 -12.19
N GLY A 103 -6.41 -9.13 -12.65
CA GLY A 103 -7.19 -8.34 -13.61
C GLY A 103 -8.13 -7.32 -12.97
N SER A 104 -8.31 -7.32 -11.65
CA SER A 104 -9.23 -6.41 -10.96
C SER A 104 -8.79 -4.94 -10.93
N HIS A 105 -7.62 -4.61 -11.48
CA HIS A 105 -7.17 -3.21 -11.63
C HIS A 105 -8.07 -2.36 -12.53
N VAL A 106 -8.94 -2.99 -13.33
CA VAL A 106 -9.94 -2.31 -14.18
C VAL A 106 -11.17 -1.87 -13.39
N GLU A 107 -11.33 -2.34 -12.16
CA GLU A 107 -12.43 -1.91 -11.30
C GLU A 107 -12.23 -0.47 -10.81
N PRO A 108 -13.32 0.29 -10.60
CA PRO A 108 -13.24 1.55 -9.89
C PRO A 108 -12.80 1.34 -8.44
N VAL A 109 -12.42 2.43 -7.78
CA VAL A 109 -12.09 2.38 -6.34
C VAL A 109 -13.37 2.28 -5.51
N TYR A 110 -13.39 1.38 -4.55
CA TYR A 110 -14.51 1.12 -3.64
C TYR A 110 -14.16 1.44 -2.19
N PRO A 111 -15.10 1.97 -1.37
CA PRO A 111 -16.34 2.61 -1.82
C PRO A 111 -16.04 3.86 -2.63
N PRO A 112 -16.96 4.24 -3.56
CA PRO A 112 -16.77 5.45 -4.35
C PRO A 112 -16.73 6.69 -3.46
N ARG A 113 -15.82 7.61 -3.79
CA ARG A 113 -15.66 8.92 -3.14
C ARG A 113 -15.49 10.00 -4.17
N ALA A 114 -15.89 11.21 -3.82
CA ALA A 114 -15.83 12.36 -4.74
C ALA A 114 -14.40 12.69 -5.22
N GLU A 115 -13.39 12.40 -4.40
CA GLU A 115 -11.97 12.58 -4.71
C GLU A 115 -11.37 11.52 -5.64
N HIS A 116 -12.08 10.41 -5.88
CA HIS A 116 -11.62 9.38 -6.80
C HIS A 116 -12.04 9.71 -8.23
N TRP A 117 -11.17 9.43 -9.18
CA TRP A 117 -11.48 9.52 -10.59
C TRP A 117 -12.00 8.18 -11.10
N TYR A 118 -13.11 8.19 -11.84
CA TYR A 118 -13.79 6.98 -12.31
C TYR A 118 -13.79 6.86 -13.85
N GLY A 119 -13.01 7.67 -14.55
CA GLY A 119 -13.04 7.74 -16.00
C GLY A 119 -14.41 8.25 -16.48
N ASP A 120 -14.97 7.57 -17.48
CA ASP A 120 -16.28 7.90 -18.06
C ASP A 120 -17.47 7.31 -17.26
N ARG A 121 -17.19 6.59 -16.15
CA ARG A 121 -18.24 5.98 -15.33
C ARG A 121 -18.91 7.01 -14.44
N GLN A 122 -20.24 6.94 -14.36
CA GLN A 122 -21.00 7.69 -13.37
C GLN A 122 -20.88 7.01 -12.00
N VAL A 123 -20.77 7.78 -10.92
CA VAL A 123 -20.73 7.23 -9.55
C VAL A 123 -21.97 6.37 -9.26
N ALA A 124 -23.13 6.73 -9.84
CA ALA A 124 -24.38 5.98 -9.69
C ALA A 124 -24.34 4.59 -10.30
N ASP A 125 -23.42 4.30 -11.25
CA ASP A 125 -23.27 2.98 -11.90
C ASP A 125 -22.31 2.06 -11.14
N ILE A 126 -21.72 2.57 -10.05
CA ILE A 126 -20.76 1.81 -9.24
C ILE A 126 -21.54 1.12 -8.12
N PRO A 127 -21.33 -0.19 -7.90
CA PRO A 127 -21.98 -0.89 -6.80
C PRO A 127 -21.74 -0.19 -5.46
N GLU A 128 -22.80 0.00 -4.71
CA GLU A 128 -22.71 0.55 -3.37
C GLU A 128 -21.92 -0.40 -2.47
N VAL A 129 -20.85 0.10 -1.88
CA VAL A 129 -20.02 -0.61 -0.90
C VAL A 129 -19.95 0.26 0.34
N ALA A 130 -20.64 -0.14 1.40
CA ALA A 130 -20.79 0.68 2.60
C ALA A 130 -19.49 0.73 3.41
N SER A 131 -18.75 -0.37 3.46
CA SER A 131 -17.49 -0.44 4.21
C SER A 131 -16.55 -1.51 3.66
N VAL A 132 -15.25 -1.35 3.96
CA VAL A 132 -14.22 -2.37 3.75
C VAL A 132 -13.79 -2.89 5.12
N SER A 133 -14.06 -4.18 5.38
CA SER A 133 -13.62 -4.81 6.62
C SER A 133 -12.12 -5.13 6.55
N ASP A 134 -11.39 -4.82 7.61
CA ASP A 134 -9.99 -5.19 7.75
C ASP A 134 -9.79 -6.66 8.17
N ASN A 135 -10.87 -7.38 8.49
CA ASN A 135 -10.81 -8.78 8.85
C ASN A 135 -10.91 -9.67 7.61
N ASP A 136 -9.95 -10.58 7.42
CA ASP A 136 -9.87 -11.50 6.28
C ASP A 136 -10.96 -12.58 6.27
N GLU A 137 -11.48 -12.92 7.44
CA GLU A 137 -12.52 -13.94 7.64
C GLU A 137 -13.93 -13.32 7.64
N ALA A 138 -14.05 -12.02 7.83
CA ALA A 138 -15.32 -11.33 7.70
C ALA A 138 -15.79 -11.34 6.26
N LYS A 139 -17.12 -11.38 6.06
CA LYS A 139 -17.73 -11.13 4.75
C LYS A 139 -17.48 -9.66 4.39
N ASN A 140 -16.40 -9.44 3.71
CA ASN A 140 -16.00 -8.15 3.18
C ASN A 140 -16.87 -7.85 1.95
N GLU A 141 -17.41 -6.65 1.84
CA GLU A 141 -18.28 -6.24 0.74
C GLU A 141 -17.60 -6.25 -0.63
N LEU A 142 -16.26 -6.21 -0.67
CA LEU A 142 -15.49 -6.39 -1.90
C LEU A 142 -15.33 -7.86 -2.31
N THR A 143 -15.71 -8.81 -1.45
CA THR A 143 -15.60 -10.24 -1.77
C THR A 143 -16.38 -10.64 -3.04
N PRO A 144 -17.64 -10.21 -3.27
CA PRO A 144 -18.33 -10.49 -4.52
C PRO A 144 -17.67 -9.90 -5.75
N ILE A 145 -17.03 -8.73 -5.61
CA ILE A 145 -16.31 -8.07 -6.71
C ILE A 145 -15.02 -8.83 -7.01
N ALA A 146 -14.24 -9.14 -5.99
CA ALA A 146 -13.00 -9.91 -6.13
C ALA A 146 -13.27 -11.30 -6.75
N SER A 147 -14.41 -11.93 -6.42
CA SER A 147 -14.81 -13.25 -6.94
C SER A 147 -15.11 -13.28 -8.44
N ARG A 148 -15.17 -12.13 -9.12
CA ARG A 148 -15.29 -12.06 -10.59
C ARG A 148 -13.96 -12.38 -11.28
N TYR A 149 -12.85 -12.41 -10.56
CA TYR A 149 -11.49 -12.54 -11.06
C TYR A 149 -10.81 -13.78 -10.49
N PRO A 150 -9.85 -14.37 -11.22
CA PRO A 150 -9.03 -15.45 -10.67
C PRO A 150 -8.25 -14.96 -9.45
N HIS A 151 -8.27 -15.75 -8.38
CA HIS A 151 -7.47 -15.45 -7.18
C HIS A 151 -6.10 -16.11 -7.29
N LEU A 152 -5.07 -15.31 -7.25
CA LEU A 152 -3.67 -15.74 -7.27
C LEU A 152 -3.05 -15.61 -5.89
N LEU A 153 -2.48 -16.71 -5.41
CA LEU A 153 -1.62 -16.71 -4.22
C LEU A 153 -0.25 -16.14 -4.59
N VAL A 154 0.19 -15.12 -3.87
CA VAL A 154 1.52 -14.54 -4.01
C VAL A 154 2.49 -15.32 -3.11
N SER A 155 2.99 -16.47 -3.60
CA SER A 155 4.12 -17.15 -2.97
C SER A 155 5.41 -16.45 -3.36
N ALA A 156 6.26 -16.14 -2.39
CA ALA A 156 7.51 -15.40 -2.64
C ALA A 156 8.63 -15.89 -1.73
N GLN A 157 9.88 -15.78 -2.21
CA GLN A 157 11.08 -16.02 -1.45
C GLN A 157 11.67 -14.71 -0.90
N PRO A 158 12.51 -14.74 0.14
CA PRO A 158 13.17 -13.54 0.64
C PRO A 158 13.91 -12.79 -0.48
N GLY A 159 13.61 -11.51 -0.64
CA GLY A 159 14.17 -10.66 -1.69
C GLY A 159 13.32 -10.54 -2.96
N ASP A 160 12.29 -11.38 -3.13
CA ASP A 160 11.33 -11.19 -4.22
C ASP A 160 10.55 -9.90 -4.03
N VAL A 161 10.24 -9.23 -5.15
CA VAL A 161 9.46 -7.99 -5.18
C VAL A 161 8.24 -8.17 -6.08
N VAL A 162 7.07 -7.89 -5.53
CA VAL A 162 5.80 -7.89 -6.24
C VAL A 162 5.34 -6.48 -6.46
N PHE A 163 5.18 -6.09 -7.73
CA PHE A 163 4.61 -4.81 -8.11
C PHE A 163 3.15 -4.98 -8.48
N PHE A 164 2.31 -4.07 -8.01
CA PHE A 164 0.88 -4.11 -8.31
C PHE A 164 0.28 -2.71 -8.34
N HIS A 165 -0.69 -2.53 -9.23
CA HIS A 165 -1.45 -1.29 -9.36
C HIS A 165 -2.33 -1.05 -8.14
N GLY A 166 -2.50 0.19 -7.73
CA GLY A 166 -3.28 0.55 -6.55
C GLY A 166 -4.75 0.10 -6.57
N HIS A 167 -5.32 -0.14 -7.75
CA HIS A 167 -6.68 -0.67 -7.91
C HIS A 167 -6.80 -2.18 -7.77
N VAL A 168 -5.69 -2.93 -7.82
CA VAL A 168 -5.76 -4.40 -7.68
C VAL A 168 -6.37 -4.76 -6.34
N LEU A 169 -7.49 -5.47 -6.39
CA LEU A 169 -8.09 -6.05 -5.19
C LEU A 169 -7.16 -7.12 -4.64
N HIS A 170 -6.75 -6.94 -3.40
CA HIS A 170 -5.86 -7.88 -2.72
C HIS A 170 -6.22 -8.01 -1.25
N ARG A 171 -5.80 -9.13 -0.68
CA ARG A 171 -6.00 -9.45 0.74
C ARG A 171 -4.85 -10.27 1.29
N SER A 172 -4.79 -10.45 2.59
CA SER A 172 -3.97 -11.49 3.22
C SER A 172 -4.82 -12.28 4.21
N LYS A 173 -4.50 -13.58 4.39
CA LYS A 173 -5.15 -14.42 5.40
C LYS A 173 -4.38 -14.40 6.72
N THR A 174 -4.96 -15.02 7.72
CA THR A 174 -4.33 -15.28 9.02
C THR A 174 -3.05 -16.09 8.84
N ASN A 175 -2.02 -15.77 9.60
CA ASN A 175 -0.85 -16.62 9.75
C ASN A 175 -1.19 -17.75 10.72
N VAL A 176 -1.46 -18.95 10.18
CA VAL A 176 -1.83 -20.12 10.98
C VAL A 176 -0.64 -20.99 11.42
N THR A 177 0.58 -20.58 11.08
CA THR A 177 1.79 -21.27 11.54
C THR A 177 2.06 -20.96 13.02
N THR A 178 2.85 -21.81 13.67
CA THR A 178 3.20 -21.64 15.08
C THR A 178 4.57 -20.99 15.29
N ASP A 179 5.39 -20.93 14.24
CA ASP A 179 6.81 -20.60 14.33
C ASP A 179 7.32 -19.67 13.22
N ARG A 180 6.53 -19.43 12.16
CA ARG A 180 6.99 -18.62 11.02
C ARG A 180 6.35 -17.24 10.98
N PHE A 181 7.20 -16.24 10.87
CA PHE A 181 6.77 -14.88 10.51
C PHE A 181 6.47 -14.77 9.00
N ARG A 182 5.71 -13.76 8.61
CA ARG A 182 5.62 -13.27 7.23
C ARG A 182 5.90 -11.77 7.24
N ARG A 183 7.16 -11.44 7.38
CA ARG A 183 7.60 -10.04 7.34
C ARG A 183 7.71 -9.57 5.90
N SER A 184 7.31 -8.35 5.67
CA SER A 184 7.44 -7.72 4.36
C SER A 184 7.65 -6.23 4.50
N PHE A 185 8.34 -5.65 3.53
CA PHE A 185 8.52 -4.22 3.40
C PHE A 185 7.79 -3.73 2.16
N VAL A 186 6.86 -2.81 2.34
CA VAL A 186 6.04 -2.27 1.26
C VAL A 186 6.34 -0.79 1.10
N SER A 187 6.52 -0.38 -0.13
CA SER A 187 6.61 1.04 -0.50
C SER A 187 5.59 1.37 -1.57
N HIS A 188 5.04 2.58 -1.52
CA HIS A 188 4.10 3.07 -2.51
C HIS A 188 4.72 4.22 -3.30
N TYR A 189 4.42 4.23 -4.59
CA TYR A 189 4.95 5.19 -5.56
C TYR A 189 3.86 5.64 -6.50
N CYS A 190 4.07 6.79 -7.11
CA CYS A 190 3.27 7.25 -8.25
C CYS A 190 4.16 7.99 -9.25
N ASN A 191 3.61 8.38 -10.39
CA ASN A 191 4.28 9.32 -11.28
C ASN A 191 4.49 10.66 -10.53
N ALA A 192 5.66 11.24 -10.64
CA ALA A 192 6.02 12.47 -9.91
C ALA A 192 5.28 13.74 -10.43
N ARG A 193 4.48 13.60 -11.48
CA ARG A 193 3.55 14.64 -11.97
C ARG A 193 2.12 14.44 -11.46
N SER A 194 1.85 13.32 -10.77
CA SER A 194 0.60 13.13 -10.03
C SER A 194 0.68 13.81 -8.68
N PHE A 195 -0.45 14.29 -8.18
CA PHE A 195 -0.51 14.76 -6.81
C PHE A 195 -1.31 13.80 -5.92
N THR A 196 -1.01 13.77 -4.62
CA THR A 196 -1.75 13.01 -3.62
C THR A 196 -1.78 13.74 -2.30
N GLN A 197 -2.89 13.64 -1.58
CA GLN A 197 -3.01 14.16 -0.22
C GLN A 197 -2.41 13.20 0.83
N TRP A 198 -2.05 11.99 0.43
CA TRP A 198 -1.48 11.01 1.34
C TRP A 198 -0.20 11.52 2.02
N GLY A 199 -0.12 11.31 3.32
CA GLY A 199 1.04 11.73 4.10
C GLY A 199 1.13 13.24 4.31
N ALA A 200 0.14 14.03 3.91
CA ALA A 200 0.08 15.45 4.26
C ALA A 200 0.13 15.60 5.78
N LEU A 201 0.99 16.47 6.25
CA LEU A 201 1.10 16.76 7.67
C LEU A 201 -0.17 17.49 8.10
N SER A 202 -0.80 17.00 9.19
CA SER A 202 -1.95 17.64 9.81
C SER A 202 -1.59 18.08 11.25
N GLY A 203 -2.29 19.09 11.75
CA GLY A 203 -2.11 19.59 13.09
C GLY A 203 -1.52 21.01 13.17
N PRO A 204 -1.33 21.54 14.38
CA PRO A 204 -0.96 22.95 14.58
C PRO A 204 0.43 23.32 14.06
N ASN A 205 1.30 22.34 13.88
CA ASN A 205 2.65 22.51 13.36
C ASN A 205 2.82 22.07 11.90
N ALA A 206 1.70 21.73 11.21
CA ALA A 206 1.75 21.39 9.81
C ALA A 206 2.22 22.60 8.99
N PRO A 207 3.08 22.42 7.97
CA PRO A 207 3.36 23.47 7.03
C PRO A 207 2.07 24.02 6.44
N LYS A 208 2.03 25.32 6.13
CA LYS A 208 0.88 25.89 5.45
C LYS A 208 0.65 25.16 4.13
N GLN A 209 -0.59 24.77 3.88
CA GLN A 209 -0.97 24.17 2.61
C GLN A 209 -0.69 25.14 1.48
N ASP A 210 -0.16 24.63 0.38
CA ASP A 210 -0.11 25.37 -0.86
C ASP A 210 -1.57 25.67 -1.31
N PRO A 211 -1.93 26.95 -1.50
CA PRO A 211 -3.30 27.32 -1.87
C PRO A 211 -3.72 26.80 -3.26
N VAL A 212 -2.78 26.43 -4.11
CA VAL A 212 -3.06 25.92 -5.46
C VAL A 212 -3.25 24.41 -5.44
N THR A 213 -2.40 23.68 -4.74
CA THR A 213 -2.45 22.22 -4.68
C THR A 213 -3.17 21.68 -3.45
N LEU A 214 -3.47 22.56 -2.46
CA LEU A 214 -4.02 22.19 -1.14
C LEU A 214 -3.15 21.20 -0.37
N MET A 215 -1.85 21.12 -0.67
CA MET A 215 -0.96 20.08 -0.18
C MET A 215 0.26 20.66 0.48
N SER A 216 0.62 20.07 1.59
CA SER A 216 1.92 20.23 2.21
C SER A 216 2.41 18.85 2.61
N ASN A 217 3.42 18.34 1.93
CA ASN A 217 3.95 17.05 2.29
C ASN A 217 5.47 16.98 2.21
N SER A 218 6.09 16.92 3.38
CA SER A 218 7.53 16.75 3.52
C SER A 218 7.98 15.29 3.51
N SER A 219 7.06 14.33 3.28
CA SER A 219 7.38 12.91 3.33
C SER A 219 7.65 12.27 1.97
N HIS A 220 7.21 12.91 0.90
CA HIS A 220 7.44 12.39 -0.44
C HIS A 220 8.88 12.66 -0.89
N ILE A 221 9.45 11.68 -1.58
CA ILE A 221 10.82 11.75 -2.11
C ILE A 221 10.76 11.61 -3.62
N LEU A 222 11.32 12.58 -4.35
CA LEU A 222 11.55 12.43 -5.79
C LEU A 222 12.62 11.37 -6.00
N ALA A 223 12.20 10.19 -6.40
CA ALA A 223 13.07 9.02 -6.53
C ALA A 223 13.77 8.93 -7.89
N ARG A 224 13.12 9.43 -8.94
CA ARG A 224 13.65 9.52 -10.32
C ARG A 224 13.05 10.73 -11.02
N GLY A 225 13.76 11.25 -12.04
CA GLY A 225 13.27 12.26 -12.94
C GLY A 225 13.07 13.62 -12.33
N ASP A 226 11.95 14.28 -12.66
CA ASP A 226 11.62 15.64 -12.27
C ASP A 226 10.18 15.74 -11.76
N THR A 227 9.88 16.80 -11.02
CA THR A 227 8.54 17.08 -10.51
C THR A 227 8.26 18.59 -10.46
N HIS A 228 7.00 18.93 -10.67
CA HIS A 228 6.50 20.30 -10.44
C HIS A 228 6.00 20.51 -9.00
N LEU A 229 6.03 19.47 -8.17
CA LEU A 229 5.51 19.51 -6.80
C LEU A 229 6.53 20.17 -5.88
N PRO A 230 6.22 21.32 -5.24
CA PRO A 230 7.19 22.11 -4.49
C PRO A 230 7.60 21.47 -3.16
N TYR A 231 6.90 20.45 -2.72
CA TYR A 231 7.13 19.77 -1.44
C TYR A 231 7.83 18.40 -1.57
N ALA A 232 8.01 17.89 -2.78
CA ALA A 232 8.78 16.68 -3.00
C ALA A 232 10.27 16.97 -2.79
N LYS A 233 10.95 16.09 -2.06
CA LYS A 233 12.39 16.21 -1.77
C LYS A 233 13.22 15.44 -2.78
#